data_dceeea7e0d1b4f5c5a670c65a0850f9f
#
_entry.id   dceeea7e0d1b4f5c5a670c65a0850f9f
#
_cell.length_a   1.000
_cell.length_b   1.000
_cell.length_c   1.000
_cell.angle_alpha   90.00
_cell.angle_beta   90.00
_cell.angle_gamma   90.00
#
_symmetry.space_group_name_H-M   'P 1'
#
loop_
_entity.id
_entity.type
_entity.pdbx_description
1 polymer ?
#
loop_
_entity_poly.entity_id
_entity_poly.type
_entity_poly.pdbx_seq_one_letter_code
_entity_poly.pdbx_strand_id
1 'polypeptide(L)'
;MPEQAVASASPHHPQAHGAGLAKLALGAIGVVYGDIGTSPLYAVKECVTLPHGVAPLAVNIYGVLSLIFWPITLVVSVKYLIFVMRADNDGEGGVLALMALVARPSAAAVTADESGAHRASTRTTWTGLRKTKMLLIVLGLFGAALLYGDGVITPAISVLSAVEGLEVATSAFSPFVVPITCVILVLLFAMQKRGTGGIGAVFGPVTVTWFVFIAAAGLPWIVRHPEILRAMNPIYGARFFILHRGHGFLVLGSVVLCVTGGEALYADMGHFGTRAIRLAWYTCVFPALLINYFGQGALLLERPEAAANPFYGLVSGAWLYPMVILATLATVVASQALISGAYSLTRQAVQLGYLPRVTIVHTSGQTEGQIYVPEVNWLLMVACVALVLGFRESSALADAYGIAVTGTMAITSMLFFFVARDLWKWGALRAGALLAVFLCFRSEEQTSELQSQ
;
A
#
# COMPACT_ATOMS: atom_id res chain seq x y z
N MET A 1 44.03 25.73 -26.74
CA MET A 1 43.11 24.60 -26.66
C MET A 1 41.92 25.01 -25.83
N PRO A 2 40.68 25.08 -26.33
CA PRO A 2 39.56 25.53 -25.57
C PRO A 2 38.98 24.33 -24.76
N GLU A 3 38.76 24.61 -23.50
CA GLU A 3 38.14 23.76 -22.48
C GLU A 3 36.68 23.52 -22.85
N GLN A 4 36.33 22.24 -23.10
CA GLN A 4 34.97 21.84 -23.39
C GLN A 4 34.20 21.80 -22.06
N ALA A 5 33.26 22.74 -21.90
CA ALA A 5 32.27 22.73 -20.85
C ALA A 5 31.38 21.47 -21.04
N VAL A 6 31.50 20.53 -20.12
CA VAL A 6 30.60 19.38 -20.01
C VAL A 6 29.24 19.91 -19.50
N ALA A 7 28.33 20.15 -20.42
CA ALA A 7 26.94 20.41 -20.10
C ALA A 7 26.36 19.17 -19.42
N SER A 8 26.01 19.28 -18.14
CA SER A 8 25.22 18.30 -17.39
C SER A 8 23.81 18.22 -17.99
N ALA A 9 23.61 17.27 -18.90
CA ALA A 9 22.27 16.95 -19.40
C ALA A 9 21.47 16.35 -18.27
N SER A 10 20.50 17.08 -17.75
CA SER A 10 19.44 16.55 -16.90
C SER A 10 18.75 15.41 -17.66
N PRO A 11 18.50 14.23 -17.08
CA PRO A 11 17.75 13.19 -17.74
C PRO A 11 16.29 13.65 -17.89
N HIS A 12 15.97 14.25 -19.03
CA HIS A 12 14.58 14.45 -19.44
C HIS A 12 13.96 13.08 -19.69
N HIS A 13 13.14 12.60 -18.75
CA HIS A 13 12.22 11.50 -19.04
C HIS A 13 11.35 11.90 -20.24
N PRO A 14 11.34 11.15 -21.34
CA PRO A 14 10.50 11.45 -22.49
C PRO A 14 9.05 11.44 -22.03
N GLN A 15 8.34 12.55 -22.20
CA GLN A 15 6.90 12.63 -21.97
C GLN A 15 6.21 11.67 -22.94
N ALA A 16 5.77 10.52 -22.44
CA ALA A 16 5.05 9.55 -23.24
C ALA A 16 3.71 10.15 -23.70
N HIS A 17 3.55 10.31 -25.02
CA HIS A 17 2.33 10.80 -25.66
C HIS A 17 1.38 9.63 -25.94
N GLY A 18 0.12 9.74 -25.55
CA GLY A 18 -1.00 8.88 -25.96
C GLY A 18 -0.81 7.37 -25.74
N ALA A 19 -0.39 6.64 -26.77
CA ALA A 19 -0.23 5.18 -26.72
C ALA A 19 0.81 4.70 -25.70
N GLY A 20 1.86 5.49 -25.45
CA GLY A 20 2.85 5.23 -24.40
C GLY A 20 2.25 5.37 -23.01
N LEU A 21 1.38 6.37 -22.78
CA LEU A 21 0.73 6.58 -21.48
C LEU A 21 -0.24 5.44 -21.14
N ALA A 22 -1.02 4.94 -22.12
CA ALA A 22 -1.92 3.80 -21.91
C ALA A 22 -1.15 2.53 -21.52
N LYS A 23 -0.03 2.25 -22.19
CA LYS A 23 0.85 1.13 -21.85
C LYS A 23 1.45 1.26 -20.45
N LEU A 24 1.89 2.45 -20.06
CA LEU A 24 2.40 2.73 -18.71
C LEU A 24 1.28 2.61 -17.66
N ALA A 25 0.06 3.08 -17.96
CA ALA A 25 -1.08 2.93 -17.07
C ALA A 25 -1.45 1.46 -16.87
N LEU A 26 -1.44 0.65 -17.94
CA LEU A 26 -1.66 -0.79 -17.87
C LEU A 26 -0.58 -1.48 -17.00
N GLY A 27 0.68 -1.10 -17.16
CA GLY A 27 1.77 -1.58 -16.30
C GLY A 27 1.58 -1.16 -14.84
N ALA A 28 1.16 0.09 -14.60
CA ALA A 28 0.86 0.58 -13.25
C ALA A 28 -0.29 -0.20 -12.61
N ILE A 29 -1.35 -0.54 -13.35
CA ILE A 29 -2.44 -1.39 -12.83
C ILE A 29 -1.90 -2.73 -12.37
N GLY A 30 -0.99 -3.34 -13.11
CA GLY A 30 -0.43 -4.66 -12.80
C GLY A 30 0.53 -4.67 -11.61
N VAL A 31 1.30 -3.61 -11.42
CA VAL A 31 2.38 -3.57 -10.41
C VAL A 31 1.98 -2.73 -9.20
N VAL A 32 1.60 -1.47 -9.43
CA VAL A 32 1.37 -0.50 -8.35
C VAL A 32 0.09 -0.79 -7.57
N TYR A 33 -0.94 -1.28 -8.24
CA TYR A 33 -2.27 -1.45 -7.65
C TYR A 33 -2.62 -2.90 -7.30
N GLY A 34 -1.64 -3.80 -7.32
CA GLY A 34 -1.85 -5.21 -6.97
C GLY A 34 -2.35 -5.37 -5.54
N ASP A 35 -1.64 -4.81 -4.58
CA ASP A 35 -1.93 -4.96 -3.16
C ASP A 35 -3.27 -4.33 -2.77
N ILE A 36 -3.49 -3.05 -3.09
CA ILE A 36 -4.78 -2.39 -2.82
C ILE A 36 -5.94 -3.10 -3.55
N GLY A 37 -5.67 -3.75 -4.69
CA GLY A 37 -6.63 -4.52 -5.47
C GLY A 37 -7.04 -5.83 -4.80
N THR A 38 -6.24 -6.39 -3.92
CA THR A 38 -6.53 -7.64 -3.20
C THR A 38 -7.15 -7.41 -1.83
N SER A 39 -7.14 -6.19 -1.30
CA SER A 39 -7.78 -5.82 -0.03
C SER A 39 -9.26 -6.18 0.08
N PRO A 40 -10.10 -6.16 -1.00
CA PRO A 40 -11.48 -6.61 -0.93
C PRO A 40 -11.69 -8.04 -0.46
N LEU A 41 -10.68 -8.91 -0.58
CA LEU A 41 -10.74 -10.30 -0.13
C LEU A 41 -10.96 -10.43 1.38
N TYR A 42 -10.42 -9.49 2.16
CA TYR A 42 -10.39 -9.58 3.62
C TYR A 42 -10.90 -8.32 4.36
N ALA A 43 -10.79 -7.12 3.81
CA ALA A 43 -11.06 -5.89 4.56
C ALA A 43 -12.50 -5.78 5.11
N VAL A 44 -13.53 -6.12 4.32
CA VAL A 44 -14.92 -6.10 4.81
C VAL A 44 -15.16 -7.24 5.79
N LYS A 45 -14.61 -8.44 5.52
CA LYS A 45 -14.68 -9.60 6.43
C LYS A 45 -14.21 -9.20 7.83
N GLU A 46 -13.04 -8.59 7.95
CA GLU A 46 -12.48 -8.19 9.25
C GLU A 46 -13.32 -7.12 9.95
N CYS A 47 -13.98 -6.22 9.22
CA CYS A 47 -14.87 -5.23 9.81
C CYS A 47 -16.16 -5.81 10.39
N VAL A 48 -16.62 -6.98 9.91
CA VAL A 48 -17.90 -7.58 10.32
C VAL A 48 -17.75 -8.92 11.06
N THR A 49 -16.53 -9.39 11.28
CA THR A 49 -16.23 -10.63 12.01
C THR A 49 -15.94 -10.33 13.48
N LEU A 50 -16.69 -10.94 14.39
CA LEU A 50 -16.45 -10.83 15.83
C LEU A 50 -15.20 -11.64 16.25
N PRO A 51 -14.46 -11.25 17.30
CA PRO A 51 -14.82 -10.23 18.30
C PRO A 51 -14.40 -8.79 17.95
N HIS A 52 -13.51 -8.58 16.99
CA HIS A 52 -12.95 -7.23 16.70
C HIS A 52 -13.86 -6.42 15.79
N GLY A 53 -14.62 -7.05 14.89
CA GLY A 53 -15.59 -6.41 14.01
C GLY A 53 -16.94 -6.12 14.69
N VAL A 54 -17.93 -5.75 13.90
CA VAL A 54 -19.29 -5.46 14.35
C VAL A 54 -20.29 -6.40 13.68
N ALA A 55 -21.40 -6.71 14.38
CA ALA A 55 -22.48 -7.48 13.79
C ALA A 55 -22.98 -6.87 12.47
N PRO A 56 -23.32 -7.67 11.45
CA PRO A 56 -23.73 -7.21 10.11
C PRO A 56 -25.15 -6.66 10.13
N LEU A 57 -25.42 -5.67 10.98
CA LEU A 57 -26.68 -4.92 11.03
C LEU A 57 -26.60 -3.75 10.03
N ALA A 58 -27.72 -3.36 9.44
CA ALA A 58 -27.77 -2.30 8.43
C ALA A 58 -27.06 -1.02 8.89
N VAL A 59 -27.27 -0.55 10.12
CA VAL A 59 -26.64 0.64 10.68
C VAL A 59 -25.10 0.52 10.71
N ASN A 60 -24.59 -0.68 11.03
CA ASN A 60 -23.15 -0.95 11.08
C ASN A 60 -22.55 -1.07 9.68
N ILE A 61 -23.26 -1.71 8.74
CA ILE A 61 -22.83 -1.85 7.34
C ILE A 61 -22.68 -0.45 6.71
N TYR A 62 -23.67 0.45 6.87
CA TYR A 62 -23.54 1.83 6.38
C TYR A 62 -22.35 2.56 7.02
N GLY A 63 -22.12 2.35 8.31
CA GLY A 63 -21.00 2.95 9.03
C GLY A 63 -19.65 2.45 8.50
N VAL A 64 -19.46 1.13 8.41
CA VAL A 64 -18.24 0.50 7.90
C VAL A 64 -17.95 0.92 6.46
N LEU A 65 -18.96 0.90 5.57
CA LEU A 65 -18.76 1.33 4.19
C LEU A 65 -18.43 2.83 4.08
N SER A 66 -19.01 3.66 4.92
CA SER A 66 -18.63 5.07 5.00
C SER A 66 -17.17 5.23 5.43
N LEU A 67 -16.76 4.45 6.43
CA LEU A 67 -15.36 4.42 6.89
C LEU A 67 -14.40 3.82 5.86
N ILE A 68 -14.81 2.92 4.98
CA ILE A 68 -14.00 2.42 3.85
C ILE A 68 -13.91 3.48 2.74
N PHE A 69 -15.01 4.10 2.36
CA PHE A 69 -15.08 5.08 1.27
C PHE A 69 -14.16 6.29 1.51
N TRP A 70 -14.24 6.86 2.72
CA TRP A 70 -13.50 8.08 3.03
C TRP A 70 -12.00 7.89 3.16
N PRO A 71 -11.43 6.85 3.82
CA PRO A 71 -10.00 6.58 3.79
C PRO A 71 -9.47 6.29 2.38
N ILE A 72 -10.12 5.48 1.57
CA ILE A 72 -9.69 5.27 0.18
C ILE A 72 -9.65 6.61 -0.57
N THR A 73 -10.65 7.45 -0.41
CA THR A 73 -10.71 8.76 -1.05
C THR A 73 -9.64 9.71 -0.50
N LEU A 74 -9.54 9.87 0.81
CA LEU A 74 -8.65 10.86 1.43
C LEU A 74 -7.18 10.40 1.47
N VAL A 75 -6.95 9.12 1.80
CA VAL A 75 -5.56 8.62 1.89
C VAL A 75 -5.00 8.35 0.51
N VAL A 76 -5.66 7.56 -0.32
CA VAL A 76 -5.07 7.20 -1.62
C VAL A 76 -5.22 8.35 -2.61
N SER A 77 -6.46 8.85 -2.85
CA SER A 77 -6.70 9.85 -3.90
C SER A 77 -6.15 11.23 -3.54
N VAL A 78 -6.24 11.66 -2.27
CA VAL A 78 -5.80 13.00 -1.87
C VAL A 78 -4.38 12.97 -1.32
N LYS A 79 -4.10 12.22 -0.24
CA LYS A 79 -2.79 12.22 0.41
C LYS A 79 -1.71 11.76 -0.56
N TYR A 80 -1.83 10.53 -1.12
CA TYR A 80 -0.76 9.99 -1.98
C TYR A 80 -0.76 10.61 -3.37
N LEU A 81 -1.85 10.54 -4.12
CA LEU A 81 -1.86 10.94 -5.52
C LEU A 81 -1.76 12.46 -5.74
N ILE A 82 -2.27 13.29 -4.83
CA ILE A 82 -2.22 14.75 -5.01
C ILE A 82 -1.00 15.34 -4.31
N PHE A 83 -0.70 14.94 -3.06
CA PHE A 83 0.33 15.59 -2.26
C PHE A 83 1.66 14.81 -2.24
N VAL A 84 1.70 13.58 -1.74
CA VAL A 84 2.94 12.85 -1.48
C VAL A 84 3.73 12.58 -2.75
N MET A 85 3.08 12.23 -3.85
CA MET A 85 3.71 12.00 -5.15
C MET A 85 4.35 13.25 -5.80
N ARG A 86 4.23 14.43 -5.18
CA ARG A 86 4.97 15.62 -5.60
C ARG A 86 6.35 15.71 -4.97
N ALA A 87 6.58 14.94 -3.90
CA ALA A 87 7.85 14.92 -3.18
C ALA A 87 8.71 13.79 -3.74
N ASP A 88 9.22 13.97 -4.94
CA ASP A 88 10.16 13.06 -5.58
C ASP A 88 11.62 13.46 -5.33
N ASN A 89 12.50 12.49 -5.27
CA ASN A 89 13.94 12.66 -5.19
C ASN A 89 14.56 12.18 -6.51
N ASP A 90 14.79 13.11 -7.44
CA ASP A 90 15.28 12.83 -8.79
C ASP A 90 14.42 11.80 -9.56
N GLY A 91 13.08 11.90 -9.40
CA GLY A 91 12.09 11.02 -9.99
C GLY A 91 11.76 9.78 -9.17
N GLU A 92 12.53 9.44 -8.14
CA GLU A 92 12.25 8.33 -7.25
C GLU A 92 11.36 8.75 -6.06
N GLY A 93 10.45 7.83 -5.65
CA GLY A 93 9.56 7.99 -4.51
C GLY A 93 9.88 7.03 -3.36
N GLY A 94 8.97 6.96 -2.40
CA GLY A 94 9.08 6.09 -1.23
C GLY A 94 9.67 6.77 0.01
N VAL A 95 9.62 6.04 1.13
CA VAL A 95 10.02 6.57 2.44
C VAL A 95 11.50 6.96 2.49
N LEU A 96 12.38 6.22 1.80
CA LEU A 96 13.81 6.53 1.74
C LEU A 96 14.08 7.77 0.87
N ALA A 97 13.31 7.98 -0.19
CA ALA A 97 13.38 9.20 -1.00
C ALA A 97 12.98 10.44 -0.18
N LEU A 98 11.89 10.37 0.58
CA LEU A 98 11.50 11.44 1.51
C LEU A 98 12.58 11.70 2.58
N MET A 99 13.13 10.64 3.15
CA MET A 99 14.22 10.75 4.11
C MET A 99 15.46 11.45 3.49
N ALA A 100 15.83 11.07 2.27
CA ALA A 100 16.94 11.69 1.55
C ALA A 100 16.70 13.18 1.28
N LEU A 101 15.48 13.58 0.91
CA LEU A 101 15.10 14.98 0.71
C LEU A 101 15.26 15.81 1.99
N VAL A 102 14.85 15.28 3.14
CA VAL A 102 14.97 15.95 4.43
C VAL A 102 16.42 15.99 4.93
N ALA A 103 17.21 14.94 4.62
CA ALA A 103 18.60 14.84 5.02
C ALA A 103 19.53 15.76 4.23
N ARG A 104 19.15 16.22 3.02
CA ARG A 104 19.98 17.11 2.18
C ARG A 104 20.43 18.35 2.97
N PRO A 105 21.73 18.75 2.88
CA PRO A 105 22.17 20.03 3.44
C PRO A 105 21.41 21.18 2.78
N SER A 106 20.97 22.15 3.56
CA SER A 106 20.38 23.36 2.98
C SER A 106 21.45 24.07 2.12
N ALA A 107 21.08 24.53 0.92
CA ALA A 107 21.99 25.28 0.04
C ALA A 107 22.66 26.45 0.75
N ALA A 108 22.00 27.07 1.74
CA ALA A 108 22.60 28.11 2.59
C ALA A 108 23.75 27.60 3.49
N ALA A 109 23.82 26.27 3.78
CA ALA A 109 24.92 25.71 4.55
C ALA A 109 26.15 25.40 3.70
N VAL A 110 25.97 25.11 2.40
CA VAL A 110 27.06 24.85 1.47
C VAL A 110 27.80 26.15 1.11
N THR A 111 27.08 27.25 0.86
CA THR A 111 27.67 28.56 0.56
C THR A 111 28.36 29.20 1.76
N ALA A 112 27.99 28.84 3.01
CA ALA A 112 28.67 29.37 4.20
C ALA A 112 30.03 28.70 4.48
N ASP A 113 30.27 27.51 3.96
CA ASP A 113 31.53 26.78 4.14
C ASP A 113 32.60 27.24 3.14
N GLU A 114 32.20 27.71 1.95
CA GLU A 114 33.11 28.28 0.95
C GLU A 114 33.57 29.69 1.27
N SER A 115 32.81 30.46 2.05
CA SER A 115 33.14 31.88 2.33
C SER A 115 33.94 32.15 3.61
N GLY A 116 34.28 31.14 4.40
CA GLY A 116 35.25 31.24 5.52
C GLY A 116 34.93 32.25 6.66
N ALA A 117 33.83 32.99 6.56
CA ALA A 117 33.44 34.06 7.47
C ALA A 117 32.13 33.69 8.18
N HIS A 118 32.23 33.16 9.36
CA HIS A 118 31.25 33.19 10.48
C HIS A 118 31.39 31.99 11.40
N ARG A 119 32.52 31.85 12.08
CA ARG A 119 32.75 30.77 13.05
C ARG A 119 32.19 30.99 14.45
N ALA A 120 31.60 32.09 14.79
CA ALA A 120 31.36 32.46 16.20
C ALA A 120 29.90 32.45 16.68
N SER A 121 28.87 32.47 15.80
CA SER A 121 27.47 32.65 16.24
C SER A 121 26.54 31.43 16.09
N THR A 122 26.98 30.33 15.52
CA THR A 122 26.09 29.22 15.06
C THR A 122 26.14 27.93 15.88
N ARG A 123 26.93 27.85 16.95
CA ARG A 123 27.07 26.59 17.71
C ARG A 123 25.76 26.08 18.33
N THR A 124 24.90 26.95 18.82
CA THR A 124 23.67 26.56 19.52
C THR A 124 22.53 26.13 18.57
N THR A 125 22.45 26.73 17.38
CA THR A 125 21.47 26.37 16.35
C THR A 125 21.83 25.07 15.62
N TRP A 126 23.13 24.79 15.43
CA TRP A 126 23.61 23.59 14.76
C TRP A 126 23.35 22.29 15.53
N THR A 127 23.40 22.29 16.85
CA THR A 127 23.14 21.10 17.69
C THR A 127 21.66 20.71 17.65
N GLY A 128 20.74 21.64 17.62
CA GLY A 128 19.29 21.39 17.50
C GLY A 128 18.91 20.86 16.12
N LEU A 129 19.38 21.48 15.04
CA LEU A 129 19.16 21.02 13.66
C LEU A 129 19.74 19.62 13.42
N ARG A 130 20.90 19.31 14.00
CA ARG A 130 21.55 18.01 13.87
C ARG A 130 20.74 16.91 14.56
N LYS A 131 20.18 17.19 15.75
CA LYS A 131 19.32 16.26 16.49
C LYS A 131 18.01 15.97 15.73
N THR A 132 17.35 17.00 15.20
CA THR A 132 16.12 16.83 14.42
C THR A 132 16.36 16.03 13.14
N LYS A 133 17.43 16.31 12.40
CA LYS A 133 17.79 15.55 11.20
C LYS A 133 18.11 14.09 11.52
N MET A 134 18.84 13.84 12.61
CA MET A 134 19.14 12.48 13.06
C MET A 134 17.87 11.71 13.41
N LEU A 135 16.93 12.35 14.12
CA LEU A 135 15.64 11.76 14.44
C LEU A 135 14.84 11.40 13.16
N LEU A 136 14.84 12.31 12.15
CA LEU A 136 14.13 12.06 10.88
C LEU A 136 14.76 10.93 10.06
N ILE A 137 16.09 10.78 10.11
CA ILE A 137 16.78 9.65 9.50
C ILE A 137 16.40 8.34 10.20
N VAL A 138 16.43 8.32 11.53
CA VAL A 138 16.02 7.13 12.31
C VAL A 138 14.56 6.78 12.03
N LEU A 139 13.68 7.79 11.96
CA LEU A 139 12.28 7.60 11.63
C LEU A 139 12.09 7.05 10.20
N GLY A 140 12.85 7.55 9.22
CA GLY A 140 12.82 7.05 7.85
C GLY A 140 13.32 5.61 7.72
N LEU A 141 14.38 5.26 8.46
CA LEU A 141 14.89 3.88 8.51
C LEU A 141 13.89 2.94 9.18
N PHE A 142 13.22 3.39 10.25
CA PHE A 142 12.15 2.63 10.88
C PHE A 142 10.96 2.43 9.94
N GLY A 143 10.58 3.46 9.18
CA GLY A 143 9.57 3.34 8.12
C GLY A 143 9.97 2.36 7.01
N ALA A 144 11.24 2.33 6.63
CA ALA A 144 11.76 1.34 5.70
C ALA A 144 11.68 -0.09 6.27
N ALA A 145 11.98 -0.27 7.56
CA ALA A 145 11.86 -1.56 8.23
C ALA A 145 10.39 -2.04 8.29
N LEU A 146 9.44 -1.15 8.56
CA LEU A 146 8.01 -1.47 8.50
C LEU A 146 7.57 -1.86 7.09
N LEU A 147 8.11 -1.23 6.04
CA LEU A 147 7.82 -1.58 4.65
C LEU A 147 8.37 -2.97 4.28
N TYR A 148 9.49 -3.41 4.88
CA TYR A 148 9.92 -4.80 4.77
C TYR A 148 8.95 -5.76 5.47
N GLY A 149 8.42 -5.36 6.63
CA GLY A 149 7.36 -6.11 7.33
C GLY A 149 6.12 -6.28 6.45
N ASP A 150 5.69 -5.21 5.79
CA ASP A 150 4.62 -5.22 4.79
C ASP A 150 4.93 -6.21 3.64
N GLY A 151 6.15 -6.19 3.12
CA GLY A 151 6.63 -7.13 2.09
C GLY A 151 6.62 -8.62 2.51
N VAL A 152 6.54 -8.91 3.82
CA VAL A 152 6.37 -10.27 4.36
C VAL A 152 4.88 -10.59 4.57
N ILE A 153 4.14 -9.67 5.19
CA ILE A 153 2.76 -9.93 5.60
C ILE A 153 1.81 -9.96 4.39
N THR A 154 1.96 -9.05 3.46
CA THR A 154 1.05 -8.92 2.30
C THR A 154 1.01 -10.16 1.41
N PRO A 155 2.14 -10.78 0.98
CA PRO A 155 2.06 -12.05 0.25
C PRO A 155 1.38 -13.16 1.05
N ALA A 156 1.64 -13.22 2.36
CA ALA A 156 1.06 -14.24 3.22
C ALA A 156 -0.47 -14.09 3.34
N ILE A 157 -0.97 -12.91 3.72
CA ILE A 157 -2.40 -12.67 3.92
C ILE A 157 -3.18 -12.74 2.60
N SER A 158 -2.65 -12.15 1.52
CA SER A 158 -3.36 -12.09 0.25
C SER A 158 -3.52 -13.46 -0.39
N VAL A 159 -2.44 -14.27 -0.44
CA VAL A 159 -2.53 -15.63 -0.99
C VAL A 159 -3.39 -16.53 -0.11
N LEU A 160 -3.26 -16.41 1.22
CA LEU A 160 -4.07 -17.19 2.16
C LEU A 160 -5.56 -16.86 1.99
N SER A 161 -5.95 -15.58 1.97
CA SER A 161 -7.34 -15.13 1.76
C SER A 161 -7.91 -15.59 0.41
N ALA A 162 -7.08 -15.63 -0.63
CA ALA A 162 -7.50 -16.13 -1.94
C ALA A 162 -7.78 -17.64 -1.91
N VAL A 163 -6.92 -18.42 -1.23
CA VAL A 163 -7.06 -19.89 -1.13
C VAL A 163 -8.17 -20.27 -0.15
N GLU A 164 -8.45 -19.47 0.90
CA GLU A 164 -9.61 -19.64 1.80
C GLU A 164 -10.94 -19.67 1.03
N GLY A 165 -11.02 -19.04 -0.14
CA GLY A 165 -12.17 -19.15 -1.02
C GLY A 165 -12.54 -20.58 -1.44
N LEU A 166 -11.60 -21.52 -1.42
CA LEU A 166 -11.89 -22.94 -1.67
C LEU A 166 -12.76 -23.57 -0.58
N GLU A 167 -12.63 -23.12 0.67
CA GLU A 167 -13.47 -23.60 1.78
C GLU A 167 -14.93 -23.20 1.61
N VAL A 168 -15.17 -22.03 0.99
CA VAL A 168 -16.54 -21.60 0.65
C VAL A 168 -17.17 -22.51 -0.41
N ALA A 169 -16.36 -23.09 -1.30
CA ALA A 169 -16.84 -24.05 -2.29
C ALA A 169 -17.17 -25.42 -1.66
N THR A 170 -16.29 -25.90 -0.79
CA THR A 170 -16.49 -27.16 -0.02
C THR A 170 -15.53 -27.24 1.17
N SER A 171 -16.04 -27.64 2.32
CA SER A 171 -15.26 -27.85 3.55
C SER A 171 -14.16 -28.93 3.41
N ALA A 172 -14.23 -29.78 2.37
CA ALA A 172 -13.20 -30.78 2.09
C ALA A 172 -11.82 -30.16 1.81
N PHE A 173 -11.76 -28.89 1.39
CA PHE A 173 -10.50 -28.19 1.12
C PHE A 173 -9.87 -27.54 2.37
N SER A 174 -10.57 -27.41 3.49
CA SER A 174 -10.05 -26.78 4.73
C SER A 174 -8.65 -27.26 5.13
N PRO A 175 -8.36 -28.58 5.21
CA PRO A 175 -7.02 -29.03 5.61
C PRO A 175 -5.92 -28.72 4.57
N PHE A 176 -6.30 -28.37 3.35
CA PHE A 176 -5.38 -28.11 2.25
C PHE A 176 -5.06 -26.63 2.03
N VAL A 177 -5.80 -25.70 2.64
CA VAL A 177 -5.63 -24.26 2.47
C VAL A 177 -4.21 -23.83 2.83
N VAL A 178 -3.72 -24.14 4.01
CA VAL A 178 -2.36 -23.80 4.45
C VAL A 178 -1.28 -24.47 3.58
N PRO A 179 -1.32 -25.78 3.28
CA PRO A 179 -0.37 -26.42 2.36
C PRO A 179 -0.36 -25.78 0.96
N ILE A 180 -1.53 -25.52 0.37
CA ILE A 180 -1.62 -24.90 -0.97
C ILE A 180 -1.01 -23.50 -0.94
N THR A 181 -1.33 -22.68 0.07
CA THR A 181 -0.75 -21.36 0.25
C THR A 181 0.76 -21.40 0.35
N CYS A 182 1.32 -22.31 1.16
CA CYS A 182 2.76 -22.48 1.27
C CYS A 182 3.41 -22.88 -0.07
N VAL A 183 2.80 -23.78 -0.83
CA VAL A 183 3.28 -24.18 -2.15
C VAL A 183 3.28 -22.99 -3.11
N ILE A 184 2.19 -22.21 -3.15
CA ILE A 184 2.11 -21.02 -4.02
C ILE A 184 3.21 -20.01 -3.64
N LEU A 185 3.41 -19.73 -2.36
CA LEU A 185 4.44 -18.80 -1.88
C LEU A 185 5.85 -19.30 -2.25
N VAL A 186 6.17 -20.57 -1.99
CA VAL A 186 7.48 -21.15 -2.35
C VAL A 186 7.72 -21.07 -3.85
N LEU A 187 6.73 -21.40 -4.68
CA LEU A 187 6.85 -21.28 -6.14
C LEU A 187 7.02 -19.82 -6.57
N LEU A 188 6.29 -18.89 -5.96
CA LEU A 188 6.40 -17.46 -6.23
C LEU A 188 7.84 -16.97 -5.97
N PHE A 189 8.41 -17.26 -4.81
CA PHE A 189 9.77 -16.85 -4.46
C PHE A 189 10.86 -17.60 -5.28
N ALA A 190 10.64 -18.87 -5.63
CA ALA A 190 11.55 -19.63 -6.47
C ALA A 190 11.62 -19.09 -7.91
N MET A 191 10.52 -18.54 -8.42
CA MET A 191 10.45 -17.96 -9.77
C MET A 191 11.12 -16.58 -9.88
N GLN A 192 11.34 -15.85 -8.76
CA GLN A 192 11.95 -14.52 -8.76
C GLN A 192 13.29 -14.46 -9.52
N LYS A 193 14.07 -15.52 -9.40
CA LYS A 193 15.40 -15.64 -10.03
C LYS A 193 15.36 -15.55 -11.56
N ARG A 194 14.22 -15.89 -12.20
CA ARG A 194 14.06 -15.83 -13.66
C ARG A 194 13.77 -14.43 -14.20
N GLY A 195 13.59 -13.46 -13.30
CA GLY A 195 13.24 -12.08 -13.64
C GLY A 195 11.76 -11.91 -14.01
N THR A 196 11.28 -10.69 -13.85
CA THR A 196 9.87 -10.30 -14.09
C THR A 196 9.64 -9.79 -15.52
N GLY A 197 10.69 -9.67 -16.35
CA GLY A 197 10.62 -9.00 -17.66
C GLY A 197 9.62 -9.62 -18.64
N GLY A 198 9.55 -10.95 -18.71
CA GLY A 198 8.57 -11.64 -19.54
C GLY A 198 7.19 -11.76 -18.91
N ILE A 199 7.15 -11.83 -17.58
CA ILE A 199 5.92 -12.03 -16.80
C ILE A 199 5.18 -10.70 -16.59
N GLY A 200 5.90 -9.57 -16.50
CA GLY A 200 5.33 -8.23 -16.34
C GLY A 200 4.34 -7.81 -17.43
N ALA A 201 4.50 -8.33 -18.66
CA ALA A 201 3.54 -8.10 -19.74
C ALA A 201 2.18 -8.77 -19.48
N VAL A 202 2.13 -9.80 -18.64
CA VAL A 202 0.91 -10.55 -18.28
C VAL A 202 0.23 -9.91 -17.06
N PHE A 203 0.97 -9.22 -16.20
CA PHE A 203 0.45 -8.63 -14.96
C PHE A 203 -0.66 -7.61 -15.22
N GLY A 204 -0.46 -6.66 -16.15
CA GLY A 204 -1.46 -5.67 -16.49
C GLY A 204 -2.80 -6.29 -16.90
N PRO A 205 -2.84 -7.15 -17.92
CA PRO A 205 -4.06 -7.85 -18.35
C PRO A 205 -4.73 -8.66 -17.24
N VAL A 206 -3.97 -9.42 -16.45
CA VAL A 206 -4.52 -10.20 -15.32
C VAL A 206 -5.18 -9.28 -14.30
N THR A 207 -4.51 -8.21 -13.91
CA THR A 207 -5.03 -7.29 -12.90
C THR A 207 -6.20 -6.46 -13.40
N VAL A 208 -6.20 -6.06 -14.69
CA VAL A 208 -7.38 -5.41 -15.30
C VAL A 208 -8.57 -6.37 -15.31
N THR A 209 -8.36 -7.63 -15.71
CA THR A 209 -9.40 -8.65 -15.65
C THR A 209 -9.94 -8.83 -14.25
N TRP A 210 -9.05 -8.83 -13.25
CA TRP A 210 -9.40 -8.85 -11.83
C TRP A 210 -10.30 -7.67 -11.44
N PHE A 211 -9.91 -6.43 -11.74
CA PHE A 211 -10.72 -5.25 -11.41
C PHE A 211 -12.09 -5.24 -12.11
N VAL A 212 -12.14 -5.65 -13.37
CA VAL A 212 -13.42 -5.80 -14.10
C VAL A 212 -14.27 -6.87 -13.45
N PHE A 213 -13.69 -7.99 -13.05
CA PHE A 213 -14.41 -9.10 -12.44
C PHE A 213 -15.00 -8.72 -11.08
N ILE A 214 -14.20 -8.10 -10.19
CA ILE A 214 -14.69 -7.68 -8.87
C ILE A 214 -15.77 -6.61 -8.95
N ALA A 215 -15.68 -5.71 -9.93
CA ALA A 215 -16.75 -4.74 -10.22
C ALA A 215 -18.01 -5.44 -10.73
N ALA A 216 -17.88 -6.38 -11.67
CA ALA A 216 -18.99 -7.14 -12.21
C ALA A 216 -19.69 -8.00 -11.15
N ALA A 217 -18.94 -8.55 -10.19
CA ALA A 217 -19.49 -9.32 -9.07
C ALA A 217 -20.26 -8.44 -8.07
N GLY A 218 -19.77 -7.21 -7.80
CA GLY A 218 -20.40 -6.29 -6.85
C GLY A 218 -21.62 -5.55 -7.40
N LEU A 219 -21.59 -5.19 -8.67
CA LEU A 219 -22.61 -4.34 -9.30
C LEU A 219 -24.05 -4.86 -9.18
N PRO A 220 -24.37 -6.17 -9.42
CA PRO A 220 -25.73 -6.69 -9.30
C PRO A 220 -26.34 -6.49 -7.89
N TRP A 221 -25.53 -6.54 -6.85
CA TRP A 221 -25.97 -6.33 -5.48
C TRP A 221 -26.32 -4.88 -5.21
N ILE A 222 -25.51 -3.93 -5.73
CA ILE A 222 -25.82 -2.50 -5.64
C ILE A 222 -27.12 -2.18 -6.39
N VAL A 223 -27.35 -2.80 -7.56
CA VAL A 223 -28.57 -2.57 -8.33
C VAL A 223 -29.81 -3.07 -7.57
N ARG A 224 -29.70 -4.15 -6.82
CA ARG A 224 -30.79 -4.67 -5.95
C ARG A 224 -31.03 -3.77 -4.73
N HIS A 225 -29.97 -3.25 -4.13
CA HIS A 225 -29.99 -2.42 -2.92
C HIS A 225 -29.31 -1.07 -3.15
N PRO A 226 -29.89 -0.19 -4.01
CA PRO A 226 -29.26 1.08 -4.37
C PRO A 226 -29.15 2.06 -3.17
N GLU A 227 -29.93 1.83 -2.12
CA GLU A 227 -29.84 2.56 -0.86
C GLU A 227 -28.45 2.44 -0.20
N ILE A 228 -27.65 1.41 -0.52
CA ILE A 228 -26.30 1.23 0.03
C ILE A 228 -25.39 2.42 -0.32
N LEU A 229 -25.65 3.12 -1.43
CA LEU A 229 -24.88 4.30 -1.85
C LEU A 229 -25.02 5.46 -0.85
N ARG A 230 -26.01 5.47 0.03
CA ARG A 230 -26.12 6.45 1.13
C ARG A 230 -24.91 6.42 2.06
N ALA A 231 -24.19 5.27 2.14
CA ALA A 231 -22.97 5.15 2.93
C ALA A 231 -21.83 6.08 2.45
N MET A 232 -21.90 6.66 1.26
CA MET A 232 -20.99 7.73 0.82
C MET A 232 -21.07 8.99 1.68
N ASN A 233 -22.20 9.20 2.41
CA ASN A 233 -22.35 10.31 3.31
C ASN A 233 -21.52 10.08 4.59
N PRO A 234 -20.59 11.01 4.95
CA PRO A 234 -19.72 10.87 6.12
C PRO A 234 -20.46 10.80 7.46
N ILE A 235 -21.72 11.23 7.48
CA ILE A 235 -22.56 11.16 8.69
C ILE A 235 -22.70 9.71 9.20
N TYR A 236 -22.72 8.71 8.31
CA TYR A 236 -22.80 7.30 8.73
C TYR A 236 -21.52 6.85 9.45
N GLY A 237 -20.34 7.27 8.99
CA GLY A 237 -19.08 7.03 9.69
C GLY A 237 -19.03 7.73 11.06
N ALA A 238 -19.44 9.00 11.12
CA ALA A 238 -19.53 9.73 12.39
C ALA A 238 -20.49 9.07 13.39
N ARG A 239 -21.68 8.66 12.90
CA ARG A 239 -22.67 7.92 13.73
C ARG A 239 -22.14 6.59 14.23
N PHE A 240 -21.33 5.89 13.42
CA PHE A 240 -20.71 4.63 13.81
C PHE A 240 -19.85 4.81 15.05
N PHE A 241 -18.99 5.84 15.11
CA PHE A 241 -18.19 6.14 16.30
C PHE A 241 -19.04 6.54 17.51
N ILE A 242 -20.11 7.32 17.32
CA ILE A 242 -20.99 7.68 18.42
C ILE A 242 -21.67 6.44 19.03
N LEU A 243 -22.06 5.48 18.18
CA LEU A 243 -22.72 4.24 18.58
C LEU A 243 -21.79 3.26 19.27
N HIS A 244 -20.60 3.02 18.67
CA HIS A 244 -19.66 2.00 19.11
C HIS A 244 -18.55 2.51 20.04
N ARG A 245 -18.40 3.83 20.18
CA ARG A 245 -17.40 4.45 21.06
C ARG A 245 -16.00 3.84 20.85
N GLY A 246 -15.37 3.31 21.92
CA GLY A 246 -14.04 2.69 21.85
C GLY A 246 -13.93 1.49 20.89
N HIS A 247 -14.99 0.66 20.79
CA HIS A 247 -15.02 -0.47 19.85
C HIS A 247 -14.99 -0.01 18.38
N GLY A 248 -15.54 1.17 18.07
CA GLY A 248 -15.45 1.76 16.73
C GLY A 248 -14.01 1.99 16.26
N PHE A 249 -13.07 2.19 17.19
CA PHE A 249 -11.65 2.35 16.87
C PHE A 249 -10.99 1.01 16.52
N LEU A 250 -11.40 -0.10 17.15
CA LEU A 250 -10.92 -1.44 16.76
C LEU A 250 -11.31 -1.75 15.31
N VAL A 251 -12.57 -1.46 14.96
CA VAL A 251 -13.06 -1.63 13.57
C VAL A 251 -12.31 -0.73 12.59
N LEU A 252 -11.87 0.47 13.01
CA LEU A 252 -11.07 1.34 12.15
C LEU A 252 -9.72 0.70 11.81
N GLY A 253 -9.12 -0.09 12.70
CA GLY A 253 -7.95 -0.91 12.41
C GLY A 253 -8.18 -1.86 11.22
N SER A 254 -9.32 -2.56 11.23
CA SER A 254 -9.72 -3.40 10.09
C SER A 254 -10.03 -2.58 8.82
N VAL A 255 -10.61 -1.39 8.97
CA VAL A 255 -10.88 -0.49 7.83
C VAL A 255 -9.59 -0.04 7.13
N VAL A 256 -8.49 0.16 7.87
CA VAL A 256 -7.21 0.56 7.29
C VAL A 256 -6.69 -0.45 6.27
N LEU A 257 -7.09 -1.72 6.38
CA LEU A 257 -6.75 -2.75 5.39
C LEU A 257 -7.22 -2.39 3.97
N CYS A 258 -8.24 -1.53 3.81
CA CYS A 258 -8.71 -1.09 2.50
C CYS A 258 -7.76 -0.08 1.80
N VAL A 259 -6.79 0.50 2.51
CA VAL A 259 -5.81 1.46 1.97
C VAL A 259 -4.38 0.91 1.96
N THR A 260 -4.20 -0.37 2.26
CA THR A 260 -2.91 -1.07 2.09
C THR A 260 -2.39 -0.89 0.66
N GLY A 261 -1.07 -0.92 0.47
CA GLY A 261 -0.47 -0.65 -0.85
C GLY A 261 -0.33 0.84 -1.23
N GLY A 262 -0.84 1.77 -0.41
CA GLY A 262 -0.67 3.20 -0.66
C GLY A 262 0.80 3.64 -0.66
N GLU A 263 1.65 3.02 0.16
CA GLU A 263 3.09 3.26 0.20
C GLU A 263 3.80 2.71 -1.06
N ALA A 264 3.38 1.53 -1.53
CA ALA A 264 3.91 0.93 -2.74
C ALA A 264 3.64 1.83 -3.97
N LEU A 265 2.46 2.45 -4.03
CA LEU A 265 2.09 3.42 -5.05
C LEU A 265 3.09 4.60 -5.13
N TYR A 266 3.55 5.08 -3.99
CA TYR A 266 4.54 6.14 -3.93
C TYR A 266 5.96 5.63 -4.24
N ALA A 267 6.32 4.43 -3.78
CA ALA A 267 7.63 3.83 -4.05
C ALA A 267 7.85 3.56 -5.56
N ASP A 268 6.81 3.08 -6.26
CA ASP A 268 6.89 2.73 -7.68
C ASP A 268 6.69 3.92 -8.64
N MET A 269 6.54 5.12 -8.11
CA MET A 269 6.32 6.33 -8.91
C MET A 269 7.41 6.56 -9.95
N GLY A 270 8.66 6.23 -9.64
CA GLY A 270 9.79 6.39 -10.54
C GLY A 270 9.70 5.54 -11.81
N HIS A 271 9.06 4.37 -11.73
CA HIS A 271 8.97 3.43 -12.85
C HIS A 271 7.86 3.77 -13.84
N PHE A 272 6.72 4.26 -13.38
CA PHE A 272 5.52 4.46 -14.21
C PHE A 272 5.17 5.94 -14.46
N GLY A 273 5.64 6.82 -13.60
CA GLY A 273 5.33 8.24 -13.63
C GLY A 273 3.94 8.56 -13.06
N THR A 274 3.81 9.75 -12.50
CA THR A 274 2.61 10.21 -11.78
C THR A 274 1.35 10.26 -12.63
N ARG A 275 1.47 10.55 -13.94
CA ARG A 275 0.33 10.64 -14.85
C ARG A 275 -0.31 9.28 -15.14
N ALA A 276 0.52 8.25 -15.37
CA ALA A 276 0.04 6.89 -15.65
C ALA A 276 -0.64 6.29 -14.41
N ILE A 277 -0.05 6.47 -13.24
CA ILE A 277 -0.60 6.03 -11.96
C ILE A 277 -1.95 6.68 -11.69
N ARG A 278 -2.08 8.01 -11.84
CA ARG A 278 -3.35 8.72 -11.65
C ARG A 278 -4.42 8.27 -12.65
N LEU A 279 -4.05 8.09 -13.92
CA LEU A 279 -4.98 7.61 -14.93
C LEU A 279 -5.53 6.23 -14.55
N ALA A 280 -4.66 5.27 -14.22
CA ALA A 280 -5.03 3.93 -13.80
C ALA A 280 -5.98 3.95 -12.58
N TRP A 281 -5.68 4.79 -11.59
CA TRP A 281 -6.50 4.93 -10.38
C TRP A 281 -7.92 5.38 -10.69
N TYR A 282 -8.07 6.53 -11.32
CA TYR A 282 -9.39 7.13 -11.48
C TYR A 282 -10.25 6.44 -12.54
N THR A 283 -9.65 5.76 -13.53
CA THR A 283 -10.42 5.11 -14.61
C THR A 283 -10.76 3.65 -14.34
N CYS A 284 -9.94 2.94 -13.57
CA CYS A 284 -10.10 1.50 -13.38
C CYS A 284 -10.17 1.12 -11.90
N VAL A 285 -9.12 1.40 -11.12
CA VAL A 285 -8.92 0.81 -9.80
C VAL A 285 -9.93 1.34 -8.78
N PHE A 286 -10.02 2.65 -8.63
CA PHE A 286 -10.91 3.28 -7.65
C PHE A 286 -12.40 2.96 -7.89
N PRO A 287 -12.95 3.07 -9.11
CA PRO A 287 -14.32 2.66 -9.36
C PRO A 287 -14.57 1.18 -9.08
N ALA A 288 -13.65 0.30 -9.50
CA ALA A 288 -13.81 -1.14 -9.30
C ALA A 288 -13.82 -1.52 -7.81
N LEU A 289 -12.91 -0.95 -7.01
CA LEU A 289 -12.86 -1.14 -5.57
C LEU A 289 -14.15 -0.68 -4.90
N LEU A 290 -14.62 0.52 -5.21
CA LEU A 290 -15.85 1.05 -4.63
C LEU A 290 -17.06 0.18 -4.97
N ILE A 291 -17.23 -0.20 -6.24
CA ILE A 291 -18.32 -1.08 -6.65
C ILE A 291 -18.25 -2.41 -5.90
N ASN A 292 -17.07 -2.97 -5.71
CA ASN A 292 -16.92 -4.21 -4.98
C ASN A 292 -17.26 -4.06 -3.49
N TYR A 293 -16.70 -3.06 -2.78
CA TYR A 293 -16.98 -2.84 -1.35
C TYR A 293 -18.45 -2.54 -1.09
N PHE A 294 -19.06 -1.69 -1.90
CA PHE A 294 -20.50 -1.39 -1.79
C PHE A 294 -21.35 -2.62 -2.16
N GLY A 295 -20.90 -3.45 -3.11
CA GLY A 295 -21.53 -4.73 -3.44
C GLY A 295 -21.50 -5.70 -2.28
N GLN A 296 -20.36 -5.85 -1.58
CA GLN A 296 -20.26 -6.67 -0.37
C GLN A 296 -21.19 -6.16 0.73
N GLY A 297 -21.26 -4.86 0.95
CA GLY A 297 -22.19 -4.29 1.90
C GLY A 297 -23.65 -4.51 1.53
N ALA A 298 -24.01 -4.37 0.25
CA ALA A 298 -25.36 -4.66 -0.25
C ALA A 298 -25.73 -6.14 -0.07
N LEU A 299 -24.79 -7.06 -0.34
CA LEU A 299 -24.96 -8.48 -0.02
C LEU A 299 -25.27 -8.71 1.46
N LEU A 300 -24.52 -8.07 2.36
CA LEU A 300 -24.70 -8.24 3.80
C LEU A 300 -26.02 -7.67 4.32
N LEU A 301 -26.64 -6.69 3.63
CA LEU A 301 -28.00 -6.22 3.95
C LEU A 301 -29.06 -7.29 3.67
N GLU A 302 -28.88 -8.06 2.59
CA GLU A 302 -29.80 -9.15 2.21
C GLU A 302 -29.46 -10.48 2.91
N ARG A 303 -28.16 -10.76 3.11
CA ARG A 303 -27.62 -12.03 3.62
C ARG A 303 -26.58 -11.81 4.71
N PRO A 304 -26.99 -11.50 5.95
CA PRO A 304 -26.05 -11.30 7.06
C PRO A 304 -25.15 -12.51 7.36
N GLU A 305 -25.61 -13.71 7.03
CA GLU A 305 -24.84 -14.97 7.17
C GLU A 305 -23.58 -15.02 6.27
N ALA A 306 -23.54 -14.21 5.22
CA ALA A 306 -22.36 -14.07 4.36
C ALA A 306 -21.18 -13.32 5.02
N ALA A 307 -21.34 -12.84 6.27
CA ALA A 307 -20.31 -12.13 7.01
C ALA A 307 -19.00 -12.90 7.17
N ALA A 308 -19.07 -14.23 7.22
CA ALA A 308 -17.87 -15.08 7.28
C ALA A 308 -16.96 -14.92 6.05
N ASN A 309 -17.54 -14.70 4.86
CA ASN A 309 -16.81 -14.51 3.61
C ASN A 309 -17.61 -13.62 2.64
N PRO A 310 -17.72 -12.30 2.91
CA PRO A 310 -18.57 -11.40 2.12
C PRO A 310 -18.14 -11.31 0.65
N PHE A 311 -16.84 -11.37 0.40
CA PHE A 311 -16.27 -11.28 -0.94
C PHE A 311 -16.72 -12.47 -1.81
N TYR A 312 -16.53 -13.69 -1.34
CA TYR A 312 -16.92 -14.89 -2.08
C TYR A 312 -18.45 -15.09 -2.13
N GLY A 313 -19.17 -14.50 -1.17
CA GLY A 313 -20.63 -14.46 -1.18
C GLY A 313 -21.25 -13.64 -2.31
N LEU A 314 -20.49 -12.78 -2.99
CA LEU A 314 -20.96 -11.99 -4.14
C LEU A 314 -21.39 -12.87 -5.31
N VAL A 315 -20.81 -14.06 -5.45
CA VAL A 315 -21.10 -15.01 -6.51
C VAL A 315 -21.64 -16.32 -5.94
N SER A 316 -22.30 -17.12 -6.76
CA SER A 316 -22.87 -18.39 -6.33
C SER A 316 -22.62 -19.49 -7.36
N GLY A 317 -22.66 -20.75 -6.91
CA GLY A 317 -22.55 -21.93 -7.77
C GLY A 317 -21.21 -22.01 -8.49
N ALA A 318 -21.23 -22.31 -9.78
CA ALA A 318 -20.03 -22.55 -10.58
C ALA A 318 -19.11 -21.33 -10.74
N TRP A 319 -19.62 -20.11 -10.54
CA TRP A 319 -18.82 -18.88 -10.63
C TRP A 319 -17.80 -18.70 -9.49
N LEU A 320 -17.95 -19.44 -8.40
CA LEU A 320 -17.02 -19.40 -7.28
C LEU A 320 -15.61 -19.88 -7.68
N TYR A 321 -15.52 -20.95 -8.48
CA TYR A 321 -14.21 -21.47 -8.92
C TYR A 321 -13.41 -20.48 -9.78
N PRO A 322 -13.98 -19.87 -10.86
CA PRO A 322 -13.30 -18.80 -11.58
C PRO A 322 -12.88 -17.63 -10.68
N MET A 323 -13.73 -17.26 -9.69
CA MET A 323 -13.41 -16.20 -8.73
C MET A 323 -12.19 -16.52 -7.88
N VAL A 324 -12.10 -17.73 -7.33
CA VAL A 324 -10.95 -18.18 -6.53
C VAL A 324 -9.68 -18.25 -7.38
N ILE A 325 -9.77 -18.79 -8.60
CA ILE A 325 -8.61 -18.86 -9.51
C ILE A 325 -8.11 -17.44 -9.84
N LEU A 326 -9.02 -16.53 -10.19
CA LEU A 326 -8.66 -15.16 -10.54
C LEU A 326 -8.14 -14.38 -9.33
N ALA A 327 -8.72 -14.59 -8.14
CA ALA A 327 -8.22 -14.04 -6.88
C ALA A 327 -6.79 -14.52 -6.59
N THR A 328 -6.53 -15.82 -6.74
CA THR A 328 -5.19 -16.40 -6.56
C THR A 328 -4.18 -15.82 -7.56
N LEU A 329 -4.55 -15.68 -8.84
CA LEU A 329 -3.69 -15.05 -9.83
C LEU A 329 -3.41 -13.58 -9.50
N ALA A 330 -4.44 -12.82 -9.07
CA ALA A 330 -4.29 -11.43 -8.68
C ALA A 330 -3.37 -11.28 -7.45
N THR A 331 -3.51 -12.15 -6.44
CA THR A 331 -2.65 -12.12 -5.24
C THR A 331 -1.20 -12.54 -5.54
N VAL A 332 -0.98 -13.46 -6.47
CA VAL A 332 0.37 -13.79 -6.97
C VAL A 332 1.01 -12.58 -7.65
N VAL A 333 0.26 -11.87 -8.50
CA VAL A 333 0.73 -10.65 -9.17
C VAL A 333 1.04 -9.55 -8.15
N ALA A 334 0.15 -9.32 -7.18
CA ALA A 334 0.32 -8.35 -6.10
C ALA A 334 1.58 -8.65 -5.28
N SER A 335 1.74 -9.90 -4.87
CA SER A 335 2.91 -10.36 -4.11
C SER A 335 4.22 -10.16 -4.88
N GLN A 336 4.20 -10.42 -6.19
CA GLN A 336 5.34 -10.21 -7.08
C GLN A 336 5.80 -8.76 -7.10
N ALA A 337 4.85 -7.82 -7.17
CA ALA A 337 5.13 -6.39 -7.16
C ALA A 337 5.79 -5.95 -5.85
N LEU A 338 5.26 -6.38 -4.71
CA LEU A 338 5.81 -6.06 -3.38
C LEU A 338 7.21 -6.64 -3.16
N ILE A 339 7.46 -7.88 -3.59
CA ILE A 339 8.80 -8.49 -3.52
C ILE A 339 9.80 -7.67 -4.34
N SER A 340 9.42 -7.24 -5.54
CA SER A 340 10.26 -6.35 -6.37
C SER A 340 10.47 -4.99 -5.71
N GLY A 341 9.46 -4.44 -5.04
CA GLY A 341 9.55 -3.23 -4.23
C GLY A 341 10.57 -3.36 -3.09
N ALA A 342 10.57 -4.50 -2.38
CA ALA A 342 11.55 -4.79 -1.32
C ALA A 342 12.99 -4.84 -1.87
N TYR A 343 13.20 -5.38 -3.07
CA TYR A 343 14.54 -5.33 -3.71
C TYR A 343 14.95 -3.91 -4.06
N SER A 344 14.04 -3.09 -4.59
CA SER A 344 14.31 -1.69 -4.90
C SER A 344 14.64 -0.89 -3.64
N LEU A 345 13.92 -1.12 -2.55
CA LEU A 345 14.20 -0.53 -1.23
C LEU A 345 15.57 -0.96 -0.72
N THR A 346 15.94 -2.25 -0.88
CA THR A 346 17.27 -2.76 -0.52
C THR A 346 18.37 -2.03 -1.29
N ARG A 347 18.21 -1.88 -2.60
CA ARG A 347 19.16 -1.14 -3.45
C ARG A 347 19.32 0.30 -2.99
N GLN A 348 18.22 1.01 -2.74
CA GLN A 348 18.26 2.39 -2.23
C GLN A 348 18.97 2.46 -0.87
N ALA A 349 18.70 1.53 0.06
CA ALA A 349 19.33 1.50 1.38
C ALA A 349 20.84 1.22 1.29
N VAL A 350 21.29 0.37 0.36
CA VAL A 350 22.72 0.13 0.09
C VAL A 350 23.38 1.36 -0.54
N GLN A 351 22.71 2.03 -1.50
CA GLN A 351 23.22 3.24 -2.14
C GLN A 351 23.36 4.41 -1.16
N LEU A 352 22.43 4.52 -0.21
CA LEU A 352 22.48 5.52 0.86
C LEU A 352 23.46 5.15 2.01
N GLY A 353 24.07 3.96 1.97
CA GLY A 353 25.02 3.50 2.98
C GLY A 353 24.40 3.00 4.28
N TYR A 354 23.12 2.72 4.31
CA TYR A 354 22.40 2.20 5.49
C TYR A 354 22.42 0.67 5.60
N LEU A 355 22.64 -0.02 4.48
CA LEU A 355 22.83 -1.47 4.45
C LEU A 355 24.23 -1.82 3.91
N PRO A 356 24.82 -2.93 4.37
CA PRO A 356 26.02 -3.46 3.77
C PRO A 356 25.79 -3.85 2.31
N ARG A 357 26.86 -4.00 1.56
CA ARG A 357 26.78 -4.45 0.16
C ARG A 357 26.23 -5.87 0.11
N VAL A 358 25.11 -6.06 -0.58
CA VAL A 358 24.46 -7.33 -0.87
C VAL A 358 24.59 -7.65 -2.35
N THR A 359 24.40 -8.91 -2.71
CA THR A 359 24.43 -9.34 -4.11
C THR A 359 23.21 -8.83 -4.86
N ILE A 360 23.41 -7.92 -5.81
CA ILE A 360 22.33 -7.40 -6.67
C ILE A 360 22.54 -7.97 -8.08
N VAL A 361 21.59 -8.80 -8.51
CA VAL A 361 21.57 -9.41 -9.84
C VAL A 361 20.59 -8.67 -10.73
N HIS A 362 21.06 -8.12 -11.86
CA HIS A 362 20.19 -7.52 -12.86
C HIS A 362 19.57 -8.62 -13.71
N THR A 363 18.26 -8.75 -13.71
CA THR A 363 17.53 -9.82 -14.40
C THR A 363 17.08 -9.44 -15.81
N SER A 364 17.21 -8.17 -16.21
CA SER A 364 16.94 -7.69 -17.56
C SER A 364 18.02 -6.71 -18.03
N GLY A 365 18.51 -6.91 -19.25
CA GLY A 365 19.42 -5.97 -19.91
C GLY A 365 18.74 -4.82 -20.65
N GLN A 366 17.39 -4.84 -20.77
CA GLN A 366 16.63 -3.84 -21.53
C GLN A 366 15.78 -2.91 -20.66
N THR A 367 15.48 -3.29 -19.42
CA THR A 367 14.66 -2.53 -18.48
C THR A 367 15.49 -2.17 -17.25
N GLU A 368 15.82 -0.91 -17.09
CA GLU A 368 16.44 -0.42 -15.87
C GLU A 368 15.48 -0.64 -14.68
N GLY A 369 16.00 -1.21 -13.59
CA GLY A 369 15.22 -1.42 -12.36
C GLY A 369 14.79 -2.84 -12.08
N GLN A 370 14.88 -3.79 -13.01
CA GLN A 370 14.62 -5.20 -12.71
C GLN A 370 15.82 -5.85 -12.03
N ILE A 371 15.74 -5.94 -10.72
CA ILE A 371 16.80 -6.49 -9.86
C ILE A 371 16.28 -7.67 -9.05
N TYR A 372 17.18 -8.58 -8.73
CA TYR A 372 16.97 -9.71 -7.83
C TYR A 372 18.03 -9.68 -6.74
N VAL A 373 17.61 -9.79 -5.48
CA VAL A 373 18.49 -9.83 -4.31
C VAL A 373 18.29 -11.16 -3.59
N PRO A 374 19.17 -12.16 -3.82
CA PRO A 374 18.99 -13.51 -3.31
C PRO A 374 18.76 -13.59 -1.80
N GLU A 375 19.56 -12.84 -1.03
CA GLU A 375 19.52 -12.84 0.43
C GLU A 375 18.16 -12.37 0.94
N VAL A 376 17.64 -11.29 0.38
CA VAL A 376 16.31 -10.73 0.73
C VAL A 376 15.21 -11.67 0.28
N ASN A 377 15.31 -12.25 -0.91
CA ASN A 377 14.32 -13.18 -1.45
C ASN A 377 14.10 -14.39 -0.52
N TRP A 378 15.18 -15.05 -0.12
CA TRP A 378 15.08 -16.21 0.76
C TRP A 378 14.61 -15.86 2.16
N LEU A 379 15.05 -14.71 2.69
CA LEU A 379 14.58 -14.21 3.98
C LEU A 379 13.08 -13.95 3.96
N LEU A 380 12.58 -13.23 2.95
CA LEU A 380 11.15 -12.96 2.78
C LEU A 380 10.35 -14.25 2.63
N MET A 381 10.83 -15.20 1.83
CA MET A 381 10.18 -16.50 1.65
C MET A 381 10.00 -17.24 2.98
N VAL A 382 11.09 -17.37 3.74
CA VAL A 382 11.06 -18.07 5.03
C VAL A 382 10.10 -17.37 5.99
N ALA A 383 10.16 -16.03 6.04
CA ALA A 383 9.28 -15.25 6.90
C ALA A 383 7.80 -15.37 6.48
N CYS A 384 7.47 -15.28 5.18
CA CYS A 384 6.10 -15.46 4.69
C CYS A 384 5.54 -16.85 5.03
N VAL A 385 6.32 -17.90 4.77
CA VAL A 385 5.90 -19.27 5.06
C VAL A 385 5.75 -19.48 6.57
N ALA A 386 6.65 -18.93 7.39
CA ALA A 386 6.55 -19.00 8.85
C ALA A 386 5.28 -18.31 9.37
N LEU A 387 4.91 -17.14 8.81
CA LEU A 387 3.67 -16.46 9.16
C LEU A 387 2.44 -17.32 8.81
N VAL A 388 2.38 -17.89 7.61
CA VAL A 388 1.25 -18.74 7.20
C VAL A 388 1.14 -19.98 8.08
N LEU A 389 2.24 -20.62 8.44
CA LEU A 389 2.24 -21.80 9.32
C LEU A 389 1.89 -21.44 10.77
N GLY A 390 2.28 -20.24 11.23
CA GLY A 390 2.03 -19.76 12.59
C GLY A 390 0.59 -19.32 12.80
N PHE A 391 0.07 -18.50 11.90
CA PHE A 391 -1.26 -17.90 12.04
C PHE A 391 -2.37 -18.74 11.43
N ARG A 392 -2.13 -19.43 10.32
CA ARG A 392 -3.04 -20.37 9.62
C ARG A 392 -4.31 -19.77 9.03
N GLU A 393 -4.73 -18.60 9.46
CA GLU A 393 -5.94 -17.89 9.04
C GLU A 393 -5.59 -16.45 8.64
N SER A 394 -6.26 -15.94 7.59
CA SER A 394 -6.01 -14.58 7.09
C SER A 394 -6.41 -13.51 8.12
N SER A 395 -7.45 -13.76 8.90
CA SER A 395 -7.92 -12.83 9.94
C SER A 395 -6.88 -12.59 11.03
N ALA A 396 -6.18 -13.65 11.47
CA ALA A 396 -5.11 -13.49 12.46
C ALA A 396 -3.89 -12.71 11.94
N LEU A 397 -3.65 -12.71 10.62
CA LEU A 397 -2.61 -11.90 9.98
C LEU A 397 -3.05 -10.44 9.81
N ALA A 398 -4.35 -10.19 9.67
CA ALA A 398 -4.91 -8.86 9.43
C ALA A 398 -4.61 -7.88 10.56
N ASP A 399 -4.66 -8.33 11.82
CA ASP A 399 -4.37 -7.51 12.99
C ASP A 399 -2.91 -7.02 13.00
N ALA A 400 -1.95 -7.91 12.73
CA ALA A 400 -0.54 -7.56 12.63
C ALA A 400 -0.26 -6.64 11.42
N TYR A 401 -1.04 -6.80 10.35
CA TYR A 401 -0.90 -6.05 9.11
C TYR A 401 -1.29 -4.58 9.29
N GLY A 402 -2.40 -4.32 9.96
CA GLY A 402 -2.88 -2.96 10.27
C GLY A 402 -1.80 -2.11 10.92
N ILE A 403 -1.08 -2.65 11.91
CA ILE A 403 0.00 -1.94 12.63
C ILE A 403 1.15 -1.53 11.71
N ALA A 404 1.61 -2.45 10.87
CA ALA A 404 2.72 -2.19 9.96
C ALA A 404 2.39 -1.08 8.95
N VAL A 405 1.20 -1.15 8.35
CA VAL A 405 0.73 -0.19 7.34
C VAL A 405 0.52 1.19 7.93
N THR A 406 -0.20 1.30 9.05
CA THR A 406 -0.45 2.58 9.72
C THR A 406 0.84 3.21 10.22
N GLY A 407 1.77 2.41 10.74
CA GLY A 407 3.11 2.84 11.14
C GLY A 407 3.85 3.52 9.99
N THR A 408 3.92 2.86 8.84
CA THR A 408 4.61 3.38 7.66
C THR A 408 3.94 4.65 7.14
N MET A 409 2.62 4.66 7.01
CA MET A 409 1.85 5.82 6.54
C MET A 409 2.02 7.06 7.42
N ALA A 410 2.22 6.88 8.73
CA ALA A 410 2.47 8.00 9.61
C ALA A 410 3.87 8.55 9.47
N ILE A 411 4.85 7.67 9.39
CA ILE A 411 6.24 8.08 9.16
C ILE A 411 6.33 8.88 7.88
N THR A 412 5.69 8.40 6.80
CA THR A 412 5.59 9.13 5.53
C THR A 412 4.91 10.48 5.71
N SER A 413 3.83 10.57 6.50
CA SER A 413 3.16 11.85 6.76
C SER A 413 4.05 12.83 7.55
N MET A 414 4.80 12.32 8.54
CA MET A 414 5.74 13.12 9.31
C MET A 414 6.90 13.63 8.44
N LEU A 415 7.52 12.74 7.66
CA LEU A 415 8.60 13.12 6.75
C LEU A 415 8.11 14.13 5.70
N PHE A 416 6.92 13.90 5.14
CA PHE A 416 6.29 14.80 4.18
C PHE A 416 6.04 16.20 4.78
N PHE A 417 5.63 16.31 6.04
CA PHE A 417 5.48 17.59 6.73
C PHE A 417 6.77 18.40 6.71
N PHE A 418 7.93 17.76 6.99
CA PHE A 418 9.21 18.44 6.95
C PHE A 418 9.62 18.82 5.52
N VAL A 419 9.34 17.99 4.51
CA VAL A 419 9.54 18.33 3.10
C VAL A 419 8.70 19.55 2.71
N ALA A 420 7.42 19.56 3.04
CA ALA A 420 6.52 20.67 2.73
C ALA A 420 6.94 21.98 3.42
N ARG A 421 7.38 21.91 4.66
CA ARG A 421 7.83 23.07 5.44
C ARG A 421 9.19 23.58 4.99
N ASP A 422 10.17 22.68 4.88
CA ASP A 422 11.58 23.08 4.73
C ASP A 422 11.98 23.23 3.25
N LEU A 423 11.47 22.36 2.37
CA LEU A 423 11.78 22.40 0.93
C LEU A 423 10.79 23.28 0.15
N TRP A 424 9.48 23.10 0.36
CA TRP A 424 8.46 23.87 -0.36
C TRP A 424 8.09 25.19 0.32
N LYS A 425 8.70 25.50 1.48
CA LYS A 425 8.49 26.76 2.21
C LYS A 425 7.02 27.03 2.57
N TRP A 426 6.24 25.98 2.82
CA TRP A 426 4.86 26.17 3.28
C TRP A 426 4.85 26.73 4.70
N GLY A 427 3.90 27.62 5.00
CA GLY A 427 3.69 28.09 6.36
C GLY A 427 3.37 26.93 7.32
N ALA A 428 3.91 26.99 8.53
CA ALA A 428 3.76 25.93 9.53
C ALA A 428 2.27 25.57 9.79
N LEU A 429 1.36 26.53 9.70
CA LEU A 429 -0.06 26.29 9.88
C LEU A 429 -0.66 25.43 8.76
N ARG A 430 -0.31 25.68 7.49
CA ARG A 430 -0.79 24.90 6.34
C ARG A 430 -0.21 23.48 6.35
N ALA A 431 1.09 23.36 6.57
CA ALA A 431 1.76 22.07 6.67
C ALA A 431 1.24 21.26 7.88
N GLY A 432 1.03 21.93 9.03
CA GLY A 432 0.49 21.31 10.24
C GLY A 432 -0.97 20.90 10.11
N ALA A 433 -1.82 21.71 9.46
CA ALA A 433 -3.21 21.33 9.19
C ALA A 433 -3.31 20.10 8.29
N LEU A 434 -2.45 20.02 7.23
CA LEU A 434 -2.40 18.87 6.36
C LEU A 434 -1.92 17.61 7.10
N LEU A 435 -0.88 17.75 7.94
CA LEU A 435 -0.40 16.66 8.80
C LEU A 435 -1.50 16.20 9.76
N ALA A 436 -2.20 17.13 10.40
CA ALA A 436 -3.31 16.81 11.31
C ALA A 436 -4.41 16.01 10.60
N VAL A 437 -4.81 16.41 9.39
CA VAL A 437 -5.77 15.64 8.58
C VAL A 437 -5.23 14.25 8.26
N PHE A 438 -3.96 14.11 7.88
CA PHE A 438 -3.35 12.80 7.57
C PHE A 438 -3.16 11.90 8.78
N LEU A 439 -2.99 12.48 9.99
CA LEU A 439 -2.87 11.75 11.24
C LEU A 439 -4.22 11.53 11.94
N CYS A 440 -5.25 12.34 11.66
CA CYS A 440 -6.57 12.22 12.29
C CYS A 440 -7.21 10.84 12.02
N PHE A 441 -6.96 10.27 10.86
CA PHE A 441 -7.35 8.90 10.54
C PHE A 441 -6.54 7.82 11.25
N ARG A 442 -5.55 8.20 12.09
CA ARG A 442 -4.60 7.33 12.76
C ARG A 442 -4.59 7.39 14.28
N SER A 443 -4.78 8.59 14.89
CA SER A 443 -4.61 8.79 16.33
C SER A 443 -5.55 7.91 17.18
N GLU A 444 -6.50 7.30 16.53
CA GLU A 444 -7.56 6.50 17.11
C GLU A 444 -7.13 5.02 17.30
N GLU A 445 -6.15 4.54 16.54
CA GLU A 445 -5.74 3.12 16.52
C GLU A 445 -4.78 2.76 17.69
N GLN A 446 -3.86 3.64 18.03
CA GLN A 446 -2.90 3.37 19.14
C GLN A 446 -3.55 3.31 20.53
N THR A 447 -4.73 3.90 20.70
CA THR A 447 -5.43 3.90 21.99
C THR A 447 -6.14 2.56 22.26
N SER A 448 -6.48 1.82 21.21
CA SER A 448 -7.21 0.55 21.32
C SER A 448 -6.29 -0.62 21.70
N GLU A 449 -5.03 -0.64 21.24
CA GLU A 449 -4.08 -1.71 21.53
C GLU A 449 -3.55 -1.65 22.98
N LEU A 450 -3.43 -0.46 23.57
CA LEU A 450 -3.05 -0.30 24.97
C LEU A 450 -4.17 -0.70 25.96
N GLN A 451 -5.41 -0.88 25.47
CA GLN A 451 -6.54 -1.34 26.31
C GLN A 451 -6.83 -2.83 26.16
N SER A 452 -6.23 -3.51 25.16
CA SER A 452 -6.42 -4.96 24.92
C SER A 452 -5.31 -5.84 25.53
N GLN A 453 -4.26 -5.23 26.11
CA GLN A 453 -3.25 -5.87 26.96
C GLN A 453 -3.58 -5.68 28.44
#